data_066589f643d5fff6a2edddacb6f8ead6
#
_entry.id   066589f643d5fff6a2edddacb6f8ead6
#
_cell.length_a   1.000
_cell.length_b   1.000
_cell.length_c   1.000
_cell.angle_alpha   90.00
_cell.angle_beta   90.00
_cell.angle_gamma   90.00
#
_symmetry.space_group_name_H-M   'P 1'
#
loop_
_entity.id
_entity.type
_entity.pdbx_description
1 polymer ?
#
loop_
_entity_poly.entity_id
_entity_poly.type
_entity_poly.pdbx_seq_one_letter_code
_entity_poly.pdbx_strand_id
1 'polypeptide(L)'
;MSENCNSVSMLHVLVVEPGRRPRLQSIPHTLQAMQALVGGPIQAVYPFEEPVALICNEEGKLEGLPPNRGLWDEAGTLYDVVCGTFFLCAAPPDEGTFRSLTEEQIRHYQERFARPEIFLLRADGQLLVLPVETAP
;
A
#
# COMPACT_ATOMS: atom_id res chain seq x y z
N MET A 1 -29.01 1.67 -24.04
CA MET A 1 -28.23 1.66 -23.71
C MET A 1 -27.58 1.07 -23.05
N SER A 2 -27.28 0.83 -23.02
CA SER A 2 -26.74 0.32 -22.27
C SER A 2 -25.52 0.47 -21.92
N GLU A 3 -25.07 1.40 -21.88
CA GLU A 3 -23.86 1.63 -21.42
C GLU A 3 -23.62 1.17 -20.12
N ASN A 4 -24.59 0.87 -19.43
CA ASN A 4 -24.43 0.39 -18.09
C ASN A 4 -23.71 -0.91 -18.00
N CYS A 5 -23.76 -1.72 -19.02
CA CYS A 5 -23.07 -2.99 -18.98
C CYS A 5 -21.57 -2.81 -19.02
N ASN A 6 -21.10 -1.63 -19.36
CA ASN A 6 -19.70 -1.33 -19.34
C ASN A 6 -19.28 -0.57 -18.10
N SER A 7 -20.19 -0.27 -17.21
CA SER A 7 -19.86 0.44 -16.02
C SER A 7 -19.13 -0.46 -15.08
N VAL A 8 -18.00 -0.03 -14.64
CA VAL A 8 -17.20 -0.73 -13.65
C VAL A 8 -17.15 0.14 -12.43
N SER A 9 -17.44 -0.45 -11.29
CA SER A 9 -17.27 0.23 -10.02
C SER A 9 -15.84 0.65 -9.89
N MET A 10 -15.61 1.86 -9.42
CA MET A 10 -14.27 2.37 -9.21
C MET A 10 -13.91 2.28 -7.74
N LEU A 11 -12.64 2.04 -7.48
CA LEU A 11 -12.09 1.96 -6.15
C LEU A 11 -11.10 3.09 -5.97
N HIS A 12 -11.34 3.94 -4.98
CA HIS A 12 -10.43 5.05 -4.68
C HIS A 12 -9.43 4.55 -3.63
N VAL A 13 -8.17 4.51 -4.02
CA VAL A 13 -7.12 3.91 -3.20
C VAL A 13 -5.99 4.91 -3.00
N LEU A 14 -5.17 4.65 -2.02
CA LEU A 14 -3.99 5.45 -1.76
C LEU A 14 -2.78 4.62 -2.21
N VAL A 15 -2.07 5.10 -3.21
CA VAL A 15 -0.94 4.39 -3.80
C VAL A 15 0.35 4.91 -3.19
N VAL A 16 1.20 3.98 -2.76
CA VAL A 16 2.50 4.30 -2.17
C VAL A 16 3.58 3.64 -3.01
N GLU A 17 4.41 4.46 -3.62
CA GLU A 17 5.51 3.98 -4.46
C GLU A 17 6.84 4.23 -3.76
N PRO A 18 7.86 3.39 -4.03
CA PRO A 18 9.16 3.61 -3.42
C PRO A 18 9.69 5.01 -3.74
N GLY A 19 10.16 5.69 -2.72
CA GLY A 19 10.76 7.01 -2.90
C GLY A 19 9.79 8.14 -3.13
N ARG A 20 8.48 7.90 -3.02
CA ARG A 20 7.49 8.92 -3.32
C ARG A 20 6.48 9.06 -2.19
N ARG A 21 5.82 10.20 -2.16
CA ARG A 21 4.71 10.42 -1.25
C ARG A 21 3.48 9.67 -1.74
N PRO A 22 2.59 9.28 -0.84
CA PRO A 22 1.35 8.62 -1.25
C PRO A 22 0.52 9.52 -2.17
N ARG A 23 -0.18 8.91 -3.10
CA ARG A 23 -1.09 9.63 -3.98
C ARG A 23 -2.41 8.91 -4.09
N LEU A 24 -3.47 9.68 -4.24
CA LEU A 24 -4.80 9.15 -4.41
C LEU A 24 -4.99 8.74 -5.87
N GLN A 25 -5.59 7.59 -6.09
CA GLN A 25 -5.85 7.12 -7.44
C GLN A 25 -7.14 6.32 -7.47
N SER A 26 -7.88 6.45 -8.58
CA SER A 26 -9.05 5.61 -8.82
C SER A 26 -8.67 4.51 -9.77
N ILE A 27 -9.04 3.30 -9.44
CA ILE A 27 -8.79 2.16 -10.32
C ILE A 27 -10.10 1.39 -10.49
N PRO A 28 -10.26 0.66 -11.58
CA PRO A 28 -11.40 -0.26 -11.68
C PRO A 28 -11.35 -1.27 -10.52
N HIS A 29 -12.51 -1.60 -9.99
CA HIS A 29 -12.60 -2.54 -8.87
C HIS A 29 -12.51 -3.97 -9.40
N THR A 30 -11.36 -4.32 -9.97
CA THR A 30 -11.13 -5.63 -10.57
C THR A 30 -9.77 -6.16 -10.14
N LEU A 31 -9.65 -7.46 -10.16
CA LEU A 31 -8.38 -8.11 -9.82
C LEU A 31 -7.28 -7.69 -10.80
N GLN A 32 -7.61 -7.58 -12.08
CA GLN A 32 -6.61 -7.19 -13.08
C GLN A 32 -6.06 -5.80 -12.80
N ALA A 33 -6.91 -4.85 -12.40
CA ALA A 33 -6.44 -3.51 -12.11
C ALA A 33 -5.52 -3.50 -10.89
N MET A 34 -5.85 -4.28 -9.87
CA MET A 34 -5.03 -4.40 -8.68
C MET A 34 -3.68 -5.03 -9.00
N GLN A 35 -3.68 -6.09 -9.79
CA GLN A 35 -2.45 -6.75 -10.19
C GLN A 35 -1.57 -5.83 -11.02
N ALA A 36 -2.18 -5.06 -11.92
CA ALA A 36 -1.41 -4.12 -12.74
C ALA A 36 -0.75 -3.05 -11.88
N LEU A 37 -1.45 -2.60 -10.85
CA LEU A 37 -0.93 -1.54 -9.99
C LEU A 37 0.28 -1.99 -9.19
N VAL A 38 0.27 -3.22 -8.68
CA VAL A 38 1.39 -3.72 -7.89
C VAL A 38 2.40 -4.52 -8.71
N GLY A 39 2.08 -4.80 -9.97
CA GLY A 39 3.01 -5.47 -10.88
C GLY A 39 3.06 -6.97 -10.76
N GLY A 40 2.04 -7.63 -10.23
CA GLY A 40 2.01 -9.09 -10.12
C GLY A 40 0.88 -9.57 -9.24
N PRO A 41 0.93 -10.82 -8.81
CA PRO A 41 -0.13 -11.36 -7.94
C PRO A 41 -0.26 -10.52 -6.67
N ILE A 42 -1.46 -10.36 -6.20
CA ILE A 42 -1.68 -9.51 -5.02
C ILE A 42 -1.71 -10.33 -3.76
N GLN A 43 -1.29 -9.68 -2.69
CA GLN A 43 -1.42 -10.19 -1.33
C GLN A 43 -2.05 -9.07 -0.50
N ALA A 44 -3.05 -9.40 0.29
CA ALA A 44 -3.65 -8.45 1.21
C ALA A 44 -3.13 -8.72 2.60
N VAL A 45 -2.60 -7.70 3.26
CA VAL A 45 -2.21 -7.79 4.66
C VAL A 45 -2.94 -6.72 5.43
N TYR A 46 -3.04 -6.90 6.72
CA TYR A 46 -3.86 -6.06 7.58
C TYR A 46 -3.04 -5.55 8.76
N PRO A 47 -2.10 -4.64 8.49
CA PRO A 47 -1.16 -4.19 9.53
C PRO A 47 -1.74 -3.13 10.47
N PHE A 48 -2.98 -2.72 10.25
CA PHE A 48 -3.59 -1.64 11.01
C PHE A 48 -4.72 -2.16 11.88
N GLU A 49 -5.03 -1.43 12.95
CA GLU A 49 -6.19 -1.78 13.77
C GLU A 49 -7.49 -1.49 13.04
N GLU A 50 -7.46 -0.52 12.16
CA GLU A 50 -8.65 -0.17 11.38
C GLU A 50 -8.86 -1.15 10.25
N PRO A 51 -10.10 -1.26 9.74
CA PRO A 51 -10.39 -2.19 8.65
C PRO A 51 -9.90 -1.64 7.31
N VAL A 52 -8.62 -1.55 7.17
CA VAL A 52 -7.93 -1.10 5.97
C VAL A 52 -6.95 -2.18 5.56
N ALA A 53 -6.98 -2.55 4.28
CA ALA A 53 -6.07 -3.55 3.73
C ALA A 53 -4.92 -2.87 3.03
N LEU A 54 -3.75 -3.44 3.16
CA LEU A 54 -2.57 -3.07 2.39
C LEU A 54 -2.39 -4.14 1.32
N ILE A 55 -2.49 -3.74 0.05
CA ILE A 55 -2.40 -4.66 -1.08
C ILE A 55 -1.04 -4.49 -1.73
N CYS A 56 -0.27 -5.56 -1.79
CA CYS A 56 1.07 -5.51 -2.33
C CYS A 56 1.30 -6.69 -3.27
N ASN A 57 2.45 -6.69 -3.93
CA ASN A 57 2.85 -7.79 -4.79
C ASN A 57 3.27 -8.96 -3.91
N GLU A 58 2.61 -10.09 -4.08
CA GLU A 58 2.87 -11.29 -3.28
C GLU A 58 4.31 -11.76 -3.41
N GLU A 59 4.93 -11.51 -4.55
CA GLU A 59 6.28 -11.99 -4.85
C GLU A 59 7.30 -10.86 -4.88
N GLY A 60 6.97 -9.70 -4.30
CA GLY A 60 7.84 -8.53 -4.42
C GLY A 60 9.25 -8.75 -3.91
N LYS A 61 9.40 -9.44 -2.78
CA LYS A 61 10.72 -9.70 -2.23
C LYS A 61 11.50 -10.69 -3.09
N LEU A 62 10.82 -11.72 -3.58
CA LEU A 62 11.44 -12.72 -4.44
C LEU A 62 11.88 -12.13 -5.77
N GLU A 63 11.13 -11.18 -6.28
CA GLU A 63 11.44 -10.53 -7.55
C GLU A 63 12.46 -9.41 -7.40
N GLY A 64 12.85 -9.10 -6.17
CA GLY A 64 13.82 -8.05 -5.96
C GLY A 64 13.28 -6.65 -6.18
N LEU A 65 11.98 -6.45 -5.97
CA LEU A 65 11.42 -5.12 -6.09
C LEU A 65 11.99 -4.23 -4.99
N PRO A 66 12.13 -2.92 -5.27
CA PRO A 66 12.79 -2.04 -4.30
C PRO A 66 11.99 -1.94 -3.00
N PRO A 67 12.66 -1.90 -1.86
CA PRO A 67 11.98 -1.67 -0.58
C PRO A 67 11.26 -0.33 -0.60
N ASN A 68 10.08 -0.30 -0.04
CA ASN A 68 9.21 0.86 -0.10
C ASN A 68 9.00 1.49 1.28
N ARG A 69 8.37 0.73 2.16
CA ARG A 69 8.10 1.21 3.52
C ARG A 69 8.24 0.06 4.49
N GLY A 70 8.71 0.37 5.68
CA GLY A 70 8.72 -0.57 6.78
C GLY A 70 7.36 -0.62 7.45
N LEU A 71 7.05 -1.76 8.04
CA LEU A 71 5.86 -1.92 8.87
C LEU A 71 6.32 -2.09 10.31
N TRP A 72 5.75 -1.28 11.20
CA TRP A 72 6.19 -1.18 12.58
C TRP A 72 5.05 -1.59 13.49
N ASP A 73 5.38 -2.29 14.56
CA ASP A 73 4.37 -2.67 15.55
C ASP A 73 4.15 -1.53 16.54
N GLU A 74 3.30 -1.77 17.53
CA GLU A 74 2.94 -0.74 18.50
C GLU A 74 4.12 -0.33 19.36
N ALA A 75 5.09 -1.21 19.54
CA ALA A 75 6.29 -0.92 20.31
C ALA A 75 7.35 -0.19 19.49
N GLY A 76 7.07 0.09 18.22
CA GLY A 76 8.03 0.75 17.35
C GLY A 76 9.06 -0.18 16.77
N THR A 77 8.82 -1.49 16.81
CA THR A 77 9.75 -2.48 16.26
C THR A 77 9.36 -2.78 14.81
N LEU A 78 10.36 -2.75 13.94
CA LEU A 78 10.16 -3.09 12.54
C LEU A 78 9.93 -4.61 12.43
N TYR A 79 8.80 -5.01 11.85
CA TYR A 79 8.53 -6.44 11.73
C TYR A 79 8.42 -6.90 10.29
N ASP A 80 8.31 -5.99 9.33
CA ASP A 80 8.28 -6.36 7.93
C ASP A 80 8.61 -5.15 7.08
N VAL A 81 8.95 -5.40 5.81
CA VAL A 81 9.21 -4.36 4.83
C VAL A 81 8.42 -4.71 3.58
N VAL A 82 7.67 -3.76 3.06
CA VAL A 82 6.93 -3.97 1.82
C VAL A 82 7.82 -3.54 0.66
N CYS A 83 8.02 -4.43 -0.30
CA CYS A 83 8.84 -4.17 -1.48
C CYS A 83 7.94 -3.97 -2.68
N GLY A 84 8.23 -2.91 -3.45
CA GLY A 84 7.43 -2.54 -4.61
C GLY A 84 6.27 -1.64 -4.24
N THR A 85 5.54 -1.22 -5.25
CA THR A 85 4.35 -0.39 -5.08
C THR A 85 3.27 -1.14 -4.32
N PHE A 86 2.63 -0.48 -3.39
CA PHE A 86 1.46 -1.04 -2.72
C PHE A 86 0.36 0.01 -2.66
N PHE A 87 -0.83 -0.41 -2.31
CA PHE A 87 -1.91 0.56 -2.12
C PHE A 87 -2.78 0.15 -0.95
N LEU A 88 -3.53 1.11 -0.44
CA LEU A 88 -4.44 0.90 0.68
C LEU A 88 -5.86 1.07 0.21
N CYS A 89 -6.75 0.22 0.71
CA CYS A 89 -8.19 0.35 0.49
C CYS A 89 -8.91 -0.08 1.75
N ALA A 90 -10.18 0.28 1.85
CA ALA A 90 -10.97 -0.13 3.00
C ALA A 90 -11.37 -1.59 2.85
N ALA A 91 -11.42 -2.29 3.97
CA ALA A 91 -11.76 -3.71 4.01
C ALA A 91 -12.72 -3.98 5.17
N PRO A 92 -13.98 -3.56 5.04
CA PRO A 92 -14.95 -3.76 6.13
C PRO A 92 -15.10 -5.24 6.44
N PRO A 93 -15.06 -5.62 7.71
CA PRO A 93 -14.97 -7.05 8.06
C PRO A 93 -16.23 -7.85 7.74
N ASP A 94 -17.39 -7.21 7.66
CA ASP A 94 -18.63 -7.91 7.37
C ASP A 94 -19.01 -7.82 5.90
N GLU A 95 -18.13 -7.34 5.05
CA GLU A 95 -18.36 -7.32 3.61
C GLU A 95 -17.33 -8.21 2.94
N GLY A 96 -17.71 -8.84 1.89
CA GLY A 96 -16.81 -9.74 1.19
C GLY A 96 -15.97 -9.06 0.12
N THR A 97 -15.86 -7.74 0.16
CA THR A 97 -15.17 -7.01 -0.89
C THR A 97 -14.47 -5.78 -0.30
N PHE A 98 -13.48 -5.29 -1.03
CA PHE A 98 -12.81 -4.05 -0.69
C PHE A 98 -13.68 -2.86 -1.05
N ARG A 99 -13.45 -1.76 -0.36
CA ARG A 99 -14.16 -0.50 -0.59
C ARG A 99 -13.17 0.64 -0.74
N SER A 100 -13.63 1.73 -1.30
CA SER A 100 -12.83 2.95 -1.35
C SER A 100 -12.56 3.45 0.05
N LEU A 101 -11.37 4.05 0.23
CA LEU A 101 -11.05 4.69 1.50
C LEU A 101 -11.97 5.89 1.72
N THR A 102 -12.31 6.15 2.98
CA THR A 102 -13.00 7.38 3.34
C THR A 102 -12.02 8.54 3.34
N GLU A 103 -12.55 9.76 3.34
CA GLU A 103 -11.70 10.95 3.38
C GLU A 103 -10.81 10.97 4.62
N GLU A 104 -11.36 10.52 5.74
CA GLU A 104 -10.61 10.48 6.98
C GLU A 104 -9.48 9.46 6.90
N GLN A 105 -9.75 8.30 6.33
CA GLN A 105 -8.73 7.27 6.14
C GLN A 105 -7.63 7.76 5.20
N ILE A 106 -8.02 8.42 4.11
CA ILE A 106 -7.05 8.97 3.17
C ILE A 106 -6.11 9.92 3.88
N ARG A 107 -6.66 10.85 4.66
CA ARG A 107 -5.87 11.84 5.36
C ARG A 107 -4.91 11.19 6.35
N HIS A 108 -5.43 10.21 7.10
CA HIS A 108 -4.65 9.52 8.12
C HIS A 108 -3.47 8.77 7.49
N TYR A 109 -3.71 8.04 6.40
CA TYR A 109 -2.64 7.23 5.81
C TYR A 109 -1.73 8.02 4.91
N GLN A 110 -2.19 9.13 4.33
CA GLN A 110 -1.31 10.06 3.65
C GLN A 110 -0.24 10.57 4.60
N GLU A 111 -0.65 10.87 5.83
CA GLU A 111 0.28 11.34 6.82
C GLU A 111 1.20 10.24 7.31
N ARG A 112 0.65 9.07 7.55
CA ARG A 112 1.42 7.94 8.05
C ARG A 112 2.54 7.53 7.09
N PHE A 113 2.27 7.54 5.80
CA PHE A 113 3.25 7.12 4.79
C PHE A 113 3.86 8.30 4.03
N ALA A 114 3.76 9.51 4.58
CA ALA A 114 4.18 10.72 3.87
C ALA A 114 5.66 10.73 3.51
N ARG A 115 6.50 10.14 4.37
CA ARG A 115 7.93 10.17 4.15
C ARG A 115 8.42 8.89 3.50
N PRO A 116 9.07 8.98 2.35
CA PRO A 116 9.78 7.82 1.82
C PRO A 116 10.85 7.37 2.80
N GLU A 117 11.29 6.14 2.68
CA GLU A 117 12.26 5.57 3.60
C GLU A 117 13.46 5.02 2.85
N ILE A 118 14.62 5.12 3.47
CA ILE A 118 15.86 4.54 3.00
C ILE A 118 16.13 3.28 3.81
N PHE A 119 16.56 2.23 3.13
CA PHE A 119 16.81 0.94 3.75
C PHE A 119 18.29 0.62 3.61
N LEU A 120 18.98 0.52 4.76
CA LEU A 120 20.41 0.27 4.80
C LEU A 120 20.68 -1.02 5.56
N LEU A 121 21.47 -1.89 4.96
CA LEU A 121 21.86 -3.12 5.63
C LEU A 121 23.16 -2.85 6.38
N ARG A 122 23.14 -3.04 7.68
CA ARG A 122 24.32 -2.82 8.52
C ARG A 122 25.26 -4.01 8.40
N ALA A 123 26.51 -3.77 8.80
CA ALA A 123 27.53 -4.80 8.74
C ALA A 123 27.18 -6.01 9.61
N ASP A 124 26.41 -5.79 10.68
CA ASP A 124 26.00 -6.88 11.57
C ASP A 124 24.77 -7.63 11.05
N GLY A 125 24.32 -7.30 9.85
CA GLY A 125 23.15 -7.96 9.26
C GLY A 125 21.81 -7.33 9.60
N GLN A 126 21.80 -6.31 10.45
CA GLN A 126 20.55 -5.65 10.81
C GLN A 126 20.17 -4.61 9.77
N LEU A 127 18.88 -4.47 9.57
CA LEU A 127 18.33 -3.50 8.63
C LEU A 127 18.03 -2.21 9.35
N LEU A 128 18.54 -1.10 8.81
CA LEU A 128 18.26 0.21 9.34
C LEU A 128 17.32 0.92 8.37
N VAL A 129 16.19 1.43 8.90
CA VAL A 129 15.20 2.10 8.09
C VAL A 129 15.10 3.55 8.57
N LEU A 130 15.34 4.48 7.66
CA LEU A 130 15.37 5.90 8.00
C LEU A 130 14.37 6.66 7.11
N PRO A 131 13.56 7.54 7.72
CA PRO A 131 12.69 8.39 6.90
C PRO A 131 13.51 9.42 6.16
N VAL A 132 13.03 9.78 4.99
CA VAL A 132 13.68 10.79 4.14
C VAL A 132 12.80 12.02 4.13
N GLU A 133 13.40 13.18 4.35
CA GLU A 133 12.70 14.43 4.21
C GLU A 133 12.58 14.73 2.72
N THR A 134 11.37 14.86 2.24
CA THR A 134 11.17 15.18 0.84
C THR A 134 11.06 16.68 0.70
N ALA A 135 11.62 17.20 -0.37
CA ALA A 135 11.47 18.61 -0.65
C ALA A 135 9.99 18.92 -0.89
N PRO A 136 9.52 20.05 -0.44
CA PRO A 136 8.13 20.42 -0.65
C PRO A 136 7.76 20.61 -2.10
#